data_8ec167cc2ea5359e6923b91a0f312c4b
#
_entry.id   8ec167cc2ea5359e6923b91a0f312c4b
#
_cell.length_a   1.000
_cell.length_b   1.000
_cell.length_c   1.000
_cell.angle_alpha   90.00
_cell.angle_beta   90.00
_cell.angle_gamma   90.00
#
_symmetry.space_group_name_H-M   'P 1'
#
loop_
_entity.id
_entity.type
_entity.pdbx_description
1 polymer ?
#
loop_
_entity_poly.entity_id
_entity_poly.type
_entity_poly.pdbx_seq_one_letter_code
_entity_poly.pdbx_strand_id
1 'polypeptide(L)'
;MPDPEKKPAPHGWLVLDKPKGLGSTQAVAAVKRVLRQGGYAKTKVGHGGTLDPLAEGVLPIALGEATKLAGRMLDASKIYDFTIAFGEQTDTLDGEGEVVARSDRRPPVAAIPAVLAHFVGEIEQVPPVYSAIRIDGKRAYDLARSGEEIDMTPRRVTIHSLTSRHGERSEPLYSTFATSASRPDPEIAYEPLEMADAITLRAHVSKGTYIRSLARDVAHALGTLGHVTYLRRIKAGPFREEQAISLDSLEEIAKGAAIENLILPLEAGLDDIPALILDPDSAQAVRQGRVLSDLPHPDGLHLATLHAVPVALLEIAGGTAKVVRGFNLPDVAE
;
A
#
# COMPACT_ATOMS: atom_id res chain seq x y z
N MET A 1 24.16 3.34 -39.63
CA MET A 1 22.72 3.69 -39.57
C MET A 1 22.56 4.65 -38.41
N PRO A 2 21.86 5.77 -38.53
CA PRO A 2 21.54 6.58 -37.37
C PRO A 2 20.74 5.73 -36.36
N ASP A 3 21.13 5.84 -35.08
CA ASP A 3 20.43 5.17 -33.96
C ASP A 3 18.97 5.62 -34.02
N PRO A 4 17.97 4.72 -33.98
CA PRO A 4 16.58 5.15 -34.02
C PRO A 4 16.34 6.09 -32.87
N GLU A 5 15.74 7.24 -33.17
CA GLU A 5 15.46 8.28 -32.20
C GLU A 5 14.64 7.69 -31.03
N LYS A 6 15.23 7.70 -29.83
CA LYS A 6 14.60 7.11 -28.65
C LYS A 6 13.34 7.89 -28.29
N LYS A 7 12.27 7.19 -27.95
CA LYS A 7 11.07 7.80 -27.39
C LYS A 7 11.43 8.60 -26.11
N PRO A 8 10.76 9.72 -25.84
CA PRO A 8 11.02 10.51 -24.62
C PRO A 8 10.83 9.67 -23.37
N ALA A 9 11.52 10.04 -22.29
CA ALA A 9 11.35 9.40 -21.00
C ALA A 9 9.93 9.67 -20.46
N PRO A 10 9.16 8.66 -20.08
CA PRO A 10 7.83 8.86 -19.53
C PRO A 10 7.89 9.43 -18.10
N HIS A 11 6.89 10.25 -17.76
CA HIS A 11 6.69 10.84 -16.43
C HIS A 11 5.27 10.53 -15.94
N GLY A 12 5.14 10.04 -14.72
CA GLY A 12 3.84 9.70 -14.13
C GLY A 12 3.86 8.39 -13.36
N TRP A 13 2.72 7.76 -13.24
CA TRP A 13 2.53 6.55 -12.45
C TRP A 13 2.06 5.38 -13.32
N LEU A 14 2.71 4.25 -13.14
CA LEU A 14 2.24 2.97 -13.63
C LEU A 14 1.77 2.16 -12.41
N VAL A 15 0.53 1.71 -12.40
CA VAL A 15 0.01 0.86 -11.34
C VAL A 15 0.23 -0.60 -11.74
N LEU A 16 1.17 -1.26 -11.08
CA LEU A 16 1.48 -2.66 -11.38
C LEU A 16 0.67 -3.58 -10.46
N ASP A 17 0.00 -4.58 -11.03
CA ASP A 17 -0.47 -5.74 -10.29
C ASP A 17 0.73 -6.69 -10.09
N LYS A 18 1.40 -6.53 -8.95
CA LYS A 18 2.58 -7.31 -8.64
C LYS A 18 2.20 -8.78 -8.42
N PRO A 19 2.76 -9.72 -9.16
CA PRO A 19 2.49 -11.14 -8.91
C PRO A 19 3.14 -11.60 -7.60
N LYS A 20 2.61 -12.68 -7.03
CA LYS A 20 3.20 -13.43 -5.92
C LYS A 20 4.59 -13.94 -6.31
N GLY A 21 5.51 -13.99 -5.35
CA GLY A 21 6.88 -14.49 -5.54
C GLY A 21 7.87 -13.43 -6.05
N LEU A 22 7.40 -12.30 -6.57
CA LEU A 22 8.25 -11.21 -7.06
C LEU A 22 8.48 -10.15 -5.98
N GLY A 23 9.74 -9.80 -5.71
CA GLY A 23 10.06 -8.68 -4.81
C GLY A 23 9.83 -7.31 -5.48
N SER A 24 9.49 -6.28 -4.70
CA SER A 24 9.22 -4.93 -5.22
C SER A 24 10.41 -4.32 -6.00
N THR A 25 11.65 -4.59 -5.59
CA THR A 25 12.85 -4.16 -6.33
C THR A 25 12.97 -4.87 -7.68
N GLN A 26 12.61 -6.16 -7.74
CA GLN A 26 12.60 -6.95 -8.97
C GLN A 26 11.48 -6.45 -9.91
N ALA A 27 10.32 -6.07 -9.39
CA ALA A 27 9.24 -5.44 -10.16
C ALA A 27 9.70 -4.13 -10.81
N VAL A 28 10.41 -3.26 -10.07
CA VAL A 28 11.02 -2.04 -10.61
C VAL A 28 12.03 -2.37 -11.72
N ALA A 29 12.85 -3.39 -11.53
CA ALA A 29 13.82 -3.83 -12.56
C ALA A 29 13.12 -4.36 -13.82
N ALA A 30 12.02 -5.09 -13.68
CA ALA A 30 11.19 -5.56 -14.79
C ALA A 30 10.61 -4.39 -15.58
N VAL A 31 10.00 -3.39 -14.91
CA VAL A 31 9.48 -2.19 -15.59
C VAL A 31 10.58 -1.42 -16.31
N LYS A 32 11.77 -1.27 -15.71
CA LYS A 32 12.92 -0.67 -16.40
C LYS A 32 13.32 -1.43 -17.66
N ARG A 33 13.29 -2.77 -17.62
CA ARG A 33 13.57 -3.62 -18.78
C ARG A 33 12.54 -3.40 -19.88
N VAL A 34 11.26 -3.38 -19.53
CA VAL A 34 10.14 -3.15 -20.45
C VAL A 34 10.25 -1.80 -21.13
N LEU A 35 10.50 -0.71 -20.40
CA LEU A 35 10.69 0.63 -20.97
C LEU A 35 11.87 0.66 -21.95
N ARG A 36 13.00 0.03 -21.61
CA ARG A 36 14.16 -0.06 -22.50
C ARG A 36 13.85 -0.83 -23.78
N GLN A 37 13.13 -1.95 -23.68
CA GLN A 37 12.71 -2.77 -24.83
C GLN A 37 11.72 -2.03 -25.73
N GLY A 38 10.84 -1.18 -25.13
CA GLY A 38 9.92 -0.30 -25.85
C GLY A 38 10.57 0.91 -26.51
N GLY A 39 11.92 1.05 -26.43
CA GLY A 39 12.68 2.12 -27.08
C GLY A 39 12.67 3.45 -26.34
N TYR A 40 12.27 3.50 -25.06
CA TYR A 40 12.25 4.73 -24.28
C TYR A 40 13.64 5.17 -23.84
N ALA A 41 13.84 6.47 -23.71
CA ALA A 41 15.03 7.04 -23.11
C ALA A 41 15.18 6.57 -21.65
N LYS A 42 16.41 6.67 -21.11
CA LYS A 42 16.72 6.25 -19.74
C LYS A 42 15.80 6.96 -18.75
N THR A 43 14.85 6.22 -18.17
CA THR A 43 13.86 6.71 -17.23
C THR A 43 14.23 6.33 -15.79
N LYS A 44 14.11 7.28 -14.88
CA LYS A 44 14.18 6.99 -13.45
C LYS A 44 12.91 6.24 -13.05
N VAL A 45 13.04 5.13 -12.30
CA VAL A 45 11.90 4.30 -11.88
C VAL A 45 12.07 3.96 -10.40
N GLY A 46 11.01 4.11 -9.64
CA GLY A 46 10.91 3.74 -8.22
C GLY A 46 9.54 3.20 -7.89
N HIS A 47 9.34 2.66 -6.69
CA HIS A 47 8.02 2.22 -6.23
C HIS A 47 7.51 3.07 -5.04
N GLY A 48 6.20 3.20 -4.93
CA GLY A 48 5.50 3.94 -3.88
C GLY A 48 5.10 3.09 -2.67
N GLY A 49 5.94 2.14 -2.26
CA GLY A 49 5.68 1.29 -1.08
C GLY A 49 5.99 -0.17 -1.33
N THR A 50 6.84 -0.75 -0.48
CA THR A 50 7.25 -2.14 -0.59
C THR A 50 6.07 -3.10 -0.40
N LEU A 51 6.04 -4.16 -1.20
CA LEU A 51 5.27 -5.38 -0.97
C LEU A 51 6.25 -6.53 -0.77
N ASP A 52 5.95 -7.38 0.20
CA ASP A 52 6.69 -8.63 0.44
C ASP A 52 6.58 -9.56 -0.79
N PRO A 53 7.51 -10.51 -1.00
CA PRO A 53 7.42 -11.47 -2.11
C PRO A 53 6.11 -12.27 -2.11
N LEU A 54 5.67 -12.75 -0.95
CA LEU A 54 4.39 -13.44 -0.78
C LEU A 54 3.19 -12.59 -1.22
N ALA A 55 3.25 -11.28 -0.96
CA ALA A 55 2.16 -10.36 -1.23
C ALA A 55 2.02 -10.07 -2.73
N GLU A 56 0.80 -9.89 -3.19
CA GLU A 56 0.44 -9.50 -4.55
C GLU A 56 -0.38 -8.21 -4.59
N GLY A 57 -0.69 -7.73 -5.79
CA GLY A 57 -1.61 -6.61 -6.02
C GLY A 57 -0.92 -5.27 -6.23
N VAL A 58 -1.61 -4.21 -5.90
CA VAL A 58 -1.30 -2.82 -6.25
C VAL A 58 0.08 -2.38 -5.80
N LEU A 59 0.99 -2.18 -6.75
CA LEU A 59 2.31 -1.58 -6.53
C LEU A 59 2.45 -0.34 -7.43
N PRO A 60 2.28 0.87 -6.88
CA PRO A 60 2.51 2.09 -7.66
C PRO A 60 3.98 2.22 -8.04
N ILE A 61 4.24 2.32 -9.35
CA ILE A 61 5.57 2.53 -9.92
C ILE A 61 5.65 3.96 -10.43
N ALA A 62 6.53 4.74 -9.82
CA ALA A 62 6.80 6.11 -10.23
C ALA A 62 7.83 6.14 -11.36
N LEU A 63 7.53 6.88 -12.43
CA LEU A 63 8.35 7.06 -13.61
C LEU A 63 8.80 8.52 -13.73
N GLY A 64 10.07 8.73 -14.06
CA GLY A 64 10.64 10.07 -14.29
C GLY A 64 10.42 11.00 -13.10
N GLU A 65 9.76 12.12 -13.31
CA GLU A 65 9.50 13.16 -12.30
C GLU A 65 8.61 12.67 -11.15
N ALA A 66 7.68 11.74 -11.39
CA ALA A 66 6.86 11.16 -10.33
C ALA A 66 7.69 10.42 -9.25
N THR A 67 8.94 10.05 -9.53
CA THR A 67 9.84 9.47 -8.49
C THR A 67 10.12 10.43 -7.34
N LYS A 68 9.92 11.74 -7.55
CA LYS A 68 10.04 12.76 -6.50
C LYS A 68 8.89 12.71 -5.49
N LEU A 69 7.78 12.04 -5.87
CA LEU A 69 6.57 11.86 -5.05
C LEU A 69 6.47 10.48 -4.41
N ALA A 70 7.39 9.56 -4.72
CA ALA A 70 7.35 8.19 -4.19
C ALA A 70 7.31 8.14 -2.65
N GLY A 71 7.95 9.10 -1.98
CA GLY A 71 7.92 9.24 -0.51
C GLY A 71 6.51 9.48 0.04
N ARG A 72 5.68 10.26 -0.64
CA ARG A 72 4.28 10.50 -0.24
C ARG A 72 3.45 9.21 -0.26
N MET A 73 3.68 8.35 -1.26
CA MET A 73 3.01 7.06 -1.35
C MET A 73 3.40 6.10 -0.21
N LEU A 74 4.60 6.25 0.35
CA LEU A 74 4.99 5.51 1.56
C LEU A 74 4.11 5.92 2.74
N ASP A 75 3.77 7.20 2.85
CA ASP A 75 2.98 7.75 3.95
C ASP A 75 1.47 7.55 3.79
N ALA A 76 0.97 7.34 2.59
CA ALA A 76 -0.43 7.11 2.32
C ALA A 76 -0.97 5.83 3.00
N SER A 77 -2.28 5.79 3.27
CA SER A 77 -2.95 4.59 3.77
C SER A 77 -3.03 3.47 2.71
N LYS A 78 -3.20 2.24 3.14
CA LYS A 78 -3.30 1.05 2.28
C LYS A 78 -4.49 0.19 2.69
N ILE A 79 -5.04 -0.54 1.72
CA ILE A 79 -6.06 -1.55 1.99
C ILE A 79 -5.53 -2.90 1.50
N TYR A 80 -5.68 -3.91 2.36
CA TYR A 80 -5.25 -5.27 2.09
C TYR A 80 -6.39 -6.25 2.30
N ASP A 81 -6.44 -7.27 1.45
CA ASP A 81 -7.13 -8.52 1.71
C ASP A 81 -6.09 -9.56 2.12
N PHE A 82 -6.31 -10.29 3.21
CA PHE A 82 -5.38 -11.30 3.68
C PHE A 82 -6.10 -12.43 4.41
N THR A 83 -5.49 -13.62 4.37
CA THR A 83 -6.01 -14.79 5.07
C THR A 83 -5.05 -15.19 6.18
N ILE A 84 -5.60 -15.39 7.37
CA ILE A 84 -4.91 -15.98 8.52
C ILE A 84 -5.26 -17.46 8.54
N ALA A 85 -4.28 -18.35 8.46
CA ALA A 85 -4.43 -19.76 8.83
C ALA A 85 -4.12 -19.93 10.31
N PHE A 86 -5.01 -20.61 11.05
CA PHE A 86 -4.88 -20.83 12.48
C PHE A 86 -4.21 -22.15 12.80
N GLY A 87 -3.54 -22.22 13.97
CA GLY A 87 -2.91 -23.42 14.51
C GLY A 87 -1.41 -23.50 14.31
N GLU A 88 -0.82 -22.69 13.46
CA GLU A 88 0.62 -22.68 13.24
C GLU A 88 1.15 -21.25 13.17
N GLN A 89 2.33 -21.04 13.74
CA GLN A 89 3.09 -19.81 13.56
C GLN A 89 4.40 -20.12 12.85
N THR A 90 4.73 -19.33 11.83
CA THR A 90 6.00 -19.40 11.13
C THR A 90 6.95 -18.31 11.62
N ASP A 91 8.23 -18.45 11.39
CA ASP A 91 9.27 -17.48 11.76
C ASP A 91 9.12 -16.16 11.01
N THR A 92 8.65 -16.19 9.75
CA THR A 92 8.36 -15.00 8.93
C THR A 92 6.96 -14.43 9.17
N LEU A 93 6.10 -15.12 9.94
CA LEU A 93 4.67 -14.85 10.14
C LEU A 93 3.83 -14.94 8.84
N ASP A 94 4.35 -15.63 7.83
CA ASP A 94 3.68 -15.91 6.56
C ASP A 94 4.02 -17.31 6.04
N GLY A 95 3.43 -17.70 4.92
CA GLY A 95 3.59 -19.04 4.34
C GLY A 95 4.94 -19.30 3.67
N GLU A 96 5.90 -18.34 3.68
CA GLU A 96 7.26 -18.55 3.16
C GLU A 96 8.23 -19.03 4.25
N GLY A 97 7.85 -18.89 5.53
CA GLY A 97 8.69 -19.27 6.67
C GLY A 97 8.52 -20.71 7.14
N GLU A 98 9.42 -21.13 8.03
CA GLU A 98 9.35 -22.43 8.69
C GLU A 98 8.42 -22.38 9.91
N VAL A 99 7.68 -23.46 10.18
CA VAL A 99 6.80 -23.56 11.34
C VAL A 99 7.65 -23.64 12.61
N VAL A 100 7.50 -22.65 13.50
CA VAL A 100 8.24 -22.55 14.77
C VAL A 100 7.39 -22.90 15.98
N ALA A 101 6.04 -22.86 15.86
CA ALA A 101 5.13 -23.24 16.94
C ALA A 101 3.80 -23.75 16.38
N ARG A 102 3.14 -24.64 17.15
CA ARG A 102 1.85 -25.25 16.81
C ARG A 102 0.87 -25.15 17.97
N SER A 103 -0.41 -25.06 17.63
CA SER A 103 -1.55 -25.07 18.56
C SER A 103 -2.68 -25.90 17.96
N ASP A 104 -3.25 -26.79 18.76
CA ASP A 104 -4.45 -27.55 18.37
C ASP A 104 -5.73 -26.73 18.55
N ARG A 105 -5.64 -25.54 19.16
CA ARG A 105 -6.78 -24.67 19.36
C ARG A 105 -7.19 -24.02 18.06
N ARG A 106 -8.52 -23.95 17.86
CA ARG A 106 -9.16 -23.17 16.78
C ARG A 106 -10.12 -22.19 17.40
N PRO A 107 -10.23 -20.95 16.87
CA PRO A 107 -11.16 -19.97 17.41
C PRO A 107 -12.58 -20.29 16.98
N PRO A 108 -13.59 -20.11 17.87
CA PRO A 108 -14.98 -20.12 17.45
C PRO A 108 -15.26 -18.97 16.46
N VAL A 109 -15.93 -19.25 15.36
CA VAL A 109 -16.28 -18.23 14.34
C VAL A 109 -17.01 -17.04 14.97
N ALA A 110 -17.92 -17.31 15.91
CA ALA A 110 -18.71 -16.30 16.62
C ALA A 110 -17.86 -15.33 17.49
N ALA A 111 -16.65 -15.73 17.93
CA ALA A 111 -15.79 -14.89 18.73
C ALA A 111 -14.96 -13.88 17.89
N ILE A 112 -14.78 -14.16 16.61
CA ILE A 112 -13.90 -13.38 15.75
C ILE A 112 -14.30 -11.91 15.64
N PRO A 113 -15.57 -11.53 15.35
CA PRO A 113 -15.95 -10.13 15.18
C PRO A 113 -15.65 -9.27 16.43
N ALA A 114 -15.89 -9.81 17.62
CA ALA A 114 -15.62 -9.11 18.88
C ALA A 114 -14.13 -8.84 19.06
N VAL A 115 -13.26 -9.81 18.72
CA VAL A 115 -11.81 -9.64 18.78
C VAL A 115 -11.33 -8.64 17.74
N LEU A 116 -11.82 -8.71 16.49
CA LEU A 116 -11.43 -7.77 15.43
C LEU A 116 -11.73 -6.31 15.81
N ALA A 117 -12.84 -6.07 16.50
CA ALA A 117 -13.22 -4.72 16.96
C ALA A 117 -12.17 -4.07 17.87
N HIS A 118 -11.42 -4.85 18.66
CA HIS A 118 -10.37 -4.34 19.54
C HIS A 118 -9.10 -3.89 18.79
N PHE A 119 -8.94 -4.30 17.54
CA PHE A 119 -7.82 -3.88 16.71
C PHE A 119 -8.11 -2.63 15.88
N VAL A 120 -9.34 -2.11 15.89
CA VAL A 120 -9.69 -0.88 15.17
C VAL A 120 -9.28 0.33 16.01
N GLY A 121 -8.59 1.28 15.39
CA GLY A 121 -8.04 2.46 16.06
C GLY A 121 -6.52 2.45 16.12
N GLU A 122 -5.94 3.21 17.05
CA GLU A 122 -4.49 3.24 17.29
C GLU A 122 -4.07 2.02 18.12
N ILE A 123 -3.11 1.27 17.63
CA ILE A 123 -2.55 0.10 18.31
C ILE A 123 -1.02 0.16 18.37
N GLU A 124 -0.42 -0.48 19.35
CA GLU A 124 1.01 -0.78 19.35
C GLU A 124 1.25 -2.12 18.65
N GLN A 125 2.19 -2.13 17.71
CA GLN A 125 2.53 -3.31 16.94
C GLN A 125 4.03 -3.55 16.95
N VAL A 126 4.46 -4.78 17.30
CA VAL A 126 5.84 -5.24 17.12
C VAL A 126 6.02 -5.71 15.68
N PRO A 127 6.85 -5.04 14.88
CA PRO A 127 7.12 -5.45 13.50
C PRO A 127 7.72 -6.86 13.42
N PRO A 128 7.56 -7.58 12.30
CA PRO A 128 8.22 -8.86 12.13
C PRO A 128 9.74 -8.65 12.00
N VAL A 129 10.50 -9.61 12.51
CA VAL A 129 11.97 -9.61 12.41
C VAL A 129 12.40 -9.63 10.93
N TYR A 130 11.71 -10.42 10.11
CA TYR A 130 11.91 -10.46 8.66
C TYR A 130 11.24 -9.24 7.99
N SER A 131 11.82 -8.06 8.17
CA SER A 131 11.34 -6.79 7.62
C SER A 131 12.48 -5.94 7.04
N ALA A 132 12.11 -4.94 6.22
CA ALA A 132 13.05 -4.00 5.63
C ALA A 132 13.46 -2.85 6.60
N ILE A 133 13.06 -2.91 7.86
CA ILE A 133 13.43 -1.96 8.89
C ILE A 133 14.95 -1.97 9.06
N ARG A 134 15.54 -0.80 9.27
CA ARG A 134 16.96 -0.69 9.55
C ARG A 134 17.21 -0.58 11.05
N ILE A 135 18.11 -1.43 11.53
CA ILE A 135 18.64 -1.43 12.88
C ILE A 135 20.15 -1.23 12.72
N ASP A 136 20.70 -0.15 13.28
CA ASP A 136 22.13 0.22 13.18
C ASP A 136 22.68 0.21 11.73
N GLY A 137 21.83 0.67 10.79
CA GLY A 137 22.20 0.77 9.37
C GLY A 137 22.03 -0.50 8.55
N LYS A 138 21.87 -1.69 9.18
CA LYS A 138 21.58 -2.97 8.52
C LYS A 138 20.08 -3.22 8.47
N ARG A 139 19.61 -4.02 7.52
CA ARG A 139 18.19 -4.42 7.47
C ARG A 139 17.91 -5.54 8.48
N ALA A 140 16.78 -5.48 9.18
CA ALA A 140 16.42 -6.50 10.17
C ALA A 140 16.41 -7.90 9.54
N TYR A 141 15.89 -8.06 8.31
CA TYR A 141 15.87 -9.36 7.66
C TYR A 141 17.29 -9.92 7.34
N ASP A 142 18.29 -9.06 7.08
CA ASP A 142 19.68 -9.50 6.86
C ASP A 142 20.29 -10.03 8.17
N LEU A 143 20.02 -9.32 9.28
CA LEU A 143 20.44 -9.72 10.62
C LEU A 143 19.78 -11.05 11.05
N ALA A 144 18.46 -11.18 10.80
CA ALA A 144 17.73 -12.42 11.11
C ALA A 144 18.30 -13.63 10.37
N ARG A 145 18.63 -13.49 9.09
CA ARG A 145 19.24 -14.55 8.30
C ARG A 145 20.65 -14.92 8.77
N SER A 146 21.38 -14.01 9.38
CA SER A 146 22.68 -14.30 10.00
C SER A 146 22.56 -14.95 11.37
N GLY A 147 21.34 -15.18 11.89
CA GLY A 147 21.09 -15.78 13.20
C GLY A 147 21.30 -14.82 14.36
N GLU A 148 21.38 -13.50 14.09
CA GLU A 148 21.46 -12.50 15.14
C GLU A 148 20.10 -12.35 15.84
N GLU A 149 20.09 -12.33 17.16
CA GLU A 149 18.90 -12.08 17.96
C GLU A 149 18.54 -10.58 17.86
N ILE A 150 17.31 -10.28 17.45
CA ILE A 150 16.87 -8.92 17.15
C ILE A 150 15.69 -8.56 18.04
N ASP A 151 15.85 -7.52 18.85
CA ASP A 151 14.75 -6.94 19.59
C ASP A 151 14.08 -5.83 18.73
N MET A 152 12.82 -6.09 18.34
CA MET A 152 12.04 -5.18 17.49
C MET A 152 11.26 -4.21 18.35
N THR A 153 11.59 -2.94 18.26
CA THR A 153 10.87 -1.88 18.98
C THR A 153 9.42 -1.76 18.50
N PRO A 154 8.44 -1.80 19.42
CA PRO A 154 7.04 -1.55 19.10
C PRO A 154 6.84 -0.17 18.46
N ARG A 155 5.86 -0.06 17.58
CA ARG A 155 5.47 1.21 16.95
C ARG A 155 3.97 1.40 16.98
N ARG A 156 3.53 2.64 17.01
CA ARG A 156 2.12 2.99 16.88
C ARG A 156 1.70 2.98 15.42
N VAL A 157 0.59 2.32 15.13
CA VAL A 157 -0.05 2.28 13.82
C VAL A 157 -1.55 2.41 14.00
N THR A 158 -2.25 2.84 12.96
CA THR A 158 -3.72 2.97 12.99
C THR A 158 -4.36 1.96 12.05
N ILE A 159 -5.26 1.17 12.57
CA ILE A 159 -6.17 0.32 11.80
C ILE A 159 -7.48 1.08 11.65
N HIS A 160 -7.72 1.65 10.47
CA HIS A 160 -8.94 2.44 10.19
C HIS A 160 -10.18 1.56 10.13
N SER A 161 -10.04 0.34 9.60
CA SER A 161 -11.09 -0.69 9.62
C SER A 161 -10.48 -2.08 9.50
N LEU A 162 -11.15 -3.06 10.10
CA LEU A 162 -10.80 -4.49 10.02
C LEU A 162 -12.09 -5.30 9.98
N THR A 163 -12.36 -5.97 8.86
CA THR A 163 -13.61 -6.70 8.61
C THR A 163 -13.35 -8.07 8.03
N SER A 164 -14.22 -9.03 8.35
CA SER A 164 -14.17 -10.34 7.71
C SER A 164 -14.75 -10.27 6.29
N ARG A 165 -14.17 -11.03 5.36
CA ARG A 165 -14.66 -11.17 3.99
C ARG A 165 -15.50 -12.44 3.76
N HIS A 166 -16.08 -12.98 4.82
CA HIS A 166 -17.02 -14.07 4.67
C HIS A 166 -18.31 -13.55 4.04
N GLY A 167 -18.52 -13.89 2.77
CA GLY A 167 -19.77 -13.80 2.01
C GLY A 167 -20.36 -12.41 1.87
N GLU A 168 -20.68 -12.01 0.63
CA GLU A 168 -21.65 -10.95 0.31
C GLU A 168 -23.07 -11.29 0.78
N ARG A 169 -23.22 -12.14 1.79
CA ARG A 169 -24.44 -12.48 2.52
C ARG A 169 -24.19 -12.36 4.02
N SER A 170 -23.86 -11.17 4.50
CA SER A 170 -24.04 -10.86 5.89
C SER A 170 -25.32 -10.04 6.02
N GLU A 171 -26.43 -10.71 6.13
CA GLU A 171 -27.48 -10.19 6.97
C GLU A 171 -26.88 -9.97 8.35
N PRO A 172 -27.17 -8.83 9.03
CA PRO A 172 -26.67 -8.61 10.37
C PRO A 172 -27.23 -9.70 11.28
N LEU A 173 -26.36 -10.44 11.95
CA LEU A 173 -26.69 -11.42 12.98
C LEU A 173 -27.34 -10.78 14.24
N TYR A 174 -27.98 -9.62 14.09
CA TYR A 174 -28.75 -8.93 15.11
C TYR A 174 -30.18 -8.66 14.65
N SER A 175 -30.92 -9.71 14.35
CA SER A 175 -32.38 -9.63 14.37
C SER A 175 -32.91 -10.95 14.90
N THR A 176 -33.13 -10.96 16.17
CA THR A 176 -34.28 -11.51 16.92
C THR A 176 -33.88 -11.92 18.32
N PHE A 177 -33.63 -10.96 19.18
CA PHE A 177 -34.11 -11.16 20.55
C PHE A 177 -35.52 -10.63 20.58
N ALA A 178 -36.46 -11.40 20.07
CA ALA A 178 -37.87 -11.22 20.39
C ALA A 178 -38.05 -11.63 21.84
N THR A 179 -38.39 -10.65 22.66
CA THR A 179 -38.90 -10.84 24.01
C THR A 179 -40.14 -11.74 23.93
N SER A 180 -39.98 -12.99 24.26
CA SER A 180 -41.08 -13.88 24.66
C SER A 180 -40.60 -14.59 25.91
N ALA A 181 -41.20 -14.16 27.04
CA ALA A 181 -41.06 -14.82 28.32
C ALA A 181 -41.78 -16.17 28.28
N SER A 182 -41.09 -17.20 27.80
CA SER A 182 -41.48 -18.60 28.00
C SER A 182 -40.25 -19.33 28.55
N ARG A 183 -40.49 -20.14 29.60
CA ARG A 183 -39.47 -20.95 30.28
C ARG A 183 -38.60 -21.70 29.28
N PRO A 184 -37.29 -21.76 29.50
CA PRO A 184 -36.43 -22.57 28.67
C PRO A 184 -36.79 -24.06 28.86
N ASP A 185 -37.05 -24.73 27.73
CA ASP A 185 -37.17 -26.17 27.63
C ASP A 185 -35.80 -26.80 27.99
N PRO A 186 -35.74 -27.88 28.81
CA PRO A 186 -34.48 -28.49 29.24
C PRO A 186 -33.70 -29.27 28.16
N GLU A 187 -34.17 -29.32 26.92
CA GLU A 187 -33.45 -29.85 25.76
C GLU A 187 -32.92 -28.73 24.87
N ILE A 188 -32.07 -27.86 25.38
CA ILE A 188 -31.22 -27.06 24.50
C ILE A 188 -30.23 -28.02 23.89
N ALA A 189 -30.47 -28.44 22.65
CA ALA A 189 -29.48 -29.11 21.82
C ALA A 189 -28.29 -28.13 21.70
N TYR A 190 -27.16 -28.45 22.35
CA TYR A 190 -25.91 -27.75 22.15
C TYR A 190 -25.49 -27.97 20.71
N GLU A 191 -25.75 -27.03 19.83
CA GLU A 191 -25.10 -27.04 18.51
C GLU A 191 -23.59 -26.84 18.75
N PRO A 192 -22.76 -27.71 18.19
CA PRO A 192 -21.31 -27.55 18.32
C PRO A 192 -20.89 -26.21 17.72
N LEU A 193 -20.07 -25.44 18.47
CA LEU A 193 -19.53 -24.18 17.98
C LEU A 193 -18.77 -24.40 16.69
N GLU A 194 -19.10 -23.66 15.66
CA GLU A 194 -18.33 -23.64 14.41
C GLU A 194 -16.94 -23.04 14.70
N MET A 195 -15.90 -23.83 14.38
CA MET A 195 -14.49 -23.48 14.60
C MET A 195 -13.86 -23.08 13.28
N ALA A 196 -13.02 -22.05 13.29
CA ALA A 196 -12.34 -21.56 12.09
C ALA A 196 -10.93 -22.15 11.97
N ASP A 197 -10.60 -22.82 10.86
CA ASP A 197 -9.23 -23.16 10.49
C ASP A 197 -8.50 -21.98 9.83
N ALA A 198 -9.25 -21.08 9.19
CA ALA A 198 -8.74 -19.86 8.58
C ALA A 198 -9.81 -18.78 8.50
N ILE A 199 -9.37 -17.53 8.34
CA ILE A 199 -10.26 -16.40 8.07
C ILE A 199 -9.63 -15.43 7.07
N THR A 200 -10.44 -14.94 6.13
CA THR A 200 -10.02 -13.86 5.22
C THR A 200 -10.58 -12.53 5.72
N LEU A 201 -9.69 -11.56 5.84
CA LEU A 201 -9.97 -10.24 6.37
C LEU A 201 -9.63 -9.15 5.35
N ARG A 202 -10.33 -8.02 5.45
CA ARG A 202 -9.95 -6.76 4.81
C ARG A 202 -9.54 -5.77 5.88
N ALA A 203 -8.33 -5.19 5.73
CA ALA A 203 -7.83 -4.15 6.62
C ALA A 203 -7.53 -2.87 5.85
N HIS A 204 -8.05 -1.73 6.32
CA HIS A 204 -7.59 -0.39 5.93
C HIS A 204 -6.65 0.12 7.02
N VAL A 205 -5.40 0.43 6.65
CA VAL A 205 -4.33 0.66 7.61
C VAL A 205 -3.50 1.89 7.27
N SER A 206 -2.92 2.51 8.29
CA SER A 206 -1.95 3.59 8.16
C SER A 206 -0.61 3.07 7.64
N LYS A 207 0.29 4.00 7.29
CA LYS A 207 1.69 3.68 6.98
C LYS A 207 2.35 2.87 8.10
N GLY A 208 3.29 2.03 7.73
CA GLY A 208 4.13 1.28 8.69
C GLY A 208 3.45 0.07 9.33
N THR A 209 2.18 -0.18 9.05
CA THR A 209 1.47 -1.36 9.54
C THR A 209 1.95 -2.62 8.80
N TYR A 210 2.29 -3.66 9.57
CA TYR A 210 2.63 -4.98 9.06
C TYR A 210 1.44 -5.91 9.18
N ILE A 211 0.90 -6.34 8.06
CA ILE A 211 -0.26 -7.27 8.05
C ILE A 211 0.11 -8.61 8.67
N ARG A 212 1.36 -9.06 8.53
CA ARG A 212 1.86 -10.30 9.16
C ARG A 212 1.84 -10.21 10.70
N SER A 213 2.26 -9.09 11.25
CA SER A 213 2.16 -8.85 12.71
C SER A 213 0.70 -8.73 13.16
N LEU A 214 -0.16 -8.05 12.39
CA LEU A 214 -1.59 -7.95 12.69
C LEU A 214 -2.24 -9.34 12.73
N ALA A 215 -1.91 -10.21 11.78
CA ALA A 215 -2.40 -11.59 11.74
C ALA A 215 -1.98 -12.40 12.96
N ARG A 216 -0.70 -12.32 13.37
CA ARG A 216 -0.19 -12.93 14.60
C ARG A 216 -0.95 -12.43 15.83
N ASP A 217 -1.09 -11.12 15.96
CA ASP A 217 -1.68 -10.49 17.14
C ASP A 217 -3.18 -10.83 17.26
N VAL A 218 -3.91 -10.87 16.13
CA VAL A 218 -5.31 -11.34 16.06
C VAL A 218 -5.41 -12.82 16.46
N ALA A 219 -4.53 -13.68 15.94
CA ALA A 219 -4.53 -15.10 16.30
C ALA A 219 -4.26 -15.30 17.81
N HIS A 220 -3.30 -14.57 18.38
CA HIS A 220 -3.01 -14.62 19.82
C HIS A 220 -4.21 -14.13 20.66
N ALA A 221 -4.87 -13.04 20.25
CA ALA A 221 -6.07 -12.54 20.94
C ALA A 221 -7.24 -13.55 20.87
N LEU A 222 -7.29 -14.39 19.84
CA LEU A 222 -8.23 -15.50 19.69
C LEU A 222 -7.79 -16.76 20.47
N GLY A 223 -6.67 -16.72 21.20
CA GLY A 223 -6.16 -17.82 22.03
C GLY A 223 -5.51 -18.97 21.23
N THR A 224 -5.02 -18.69 20.02
CA THR A 224 -4.33 -19.64 19.15
C THR A 224 -3.09 -19.02 18.51
N LEU A 225 -2.47 -19.74 17.57
CA LEU A 225 -1.38 -19.25 16.71
C LEU A 225 -1.92 -19.05 15.30
N GLY A 226 -1.23 -18.22 14.50
CA GLY A 226 -1.62 -18.01 13.11
C GLY A 226 -0.53 -17.33 12.30
N HIS A 227 -0.60 -17.53 11.00
CA HIS A 227 0.27 -16.88 10.01
C HIS A 227 -0.52 -16.51 8.74
N VAL A 228 0.04 -15.61 7.95
CA VAL A 228 -0.59 -15.17 6.70
C VAL A 228 -0.32 -16.18 5.58
N THR A 229 -1.37 -16.69 4.95
CA THR A 229 -1.28 -17.60 3.79
C THR A 229 -1.61 -16.91 2.46
N TYR A 230 -2.37 -15.84 2.51
CA TYR A 230 -2.72 -14.99 1.37
C TYR A 230 -2.61 -13.52 1.75
N LEU A 231 -2.04 -12.70 0.87
CA LEU A 231 -1.91 -11.26 1.08
C LEU A 231 -1.97 -10.52 -0.26
N ARG A 232 -3.00 -9.70 -0.43
CA ARG A 232 -3.17 -8.84 -1.60
C ARG A 232 -3.39 -7.40 -1.18
N ARG A 233 -2.60 -6.50 -1.72
CA ARG A 233 -2.86 -5.06 -1.57
C ARG A 233 -3.81 -4.59 -2.66
N ILE A 234 -5.02 -4.18 -2.28
CA ILE A 234 -6.07 -3.72 -3.20
C ILE A 234 -6.08 -2.20 -3.39
N LYS A 235 -5.43 -1.46 -2.46
CA LYS A 235 -5.28 0.00 -2.56
C LYS A 235 -3.95 0.46 -1.95
N ALA A 236 -3.31 1.45 -2.59
CA ALA A 236 -2.14 2.16 -2.08
C ALA A 236 -2.25 3.66 -2.37
N GLY A 237 -2.59 4.48 -1.37
CA GLY A 237 -2.94 5.89 -1.58
C GLY A 237 -4.12 6.02 -2.54
N PRO A 238 -4.02 6.84 -3.59
CA PRO A 238 -5.10 7.00 -4.58
C PRO A 238 -5.24 5.80 -5.52
N PHE A 239 -4.21 4.96 -5.65
CA PHE A 239 -4.17 3.87 -6.63
C PHE A 239 -4.90 2.63 -6.15
N ARG A 240 -5.71 2.03 -7.04
CA ARG A 240 -6.57 0.87 -6.80
C ARG A 240 -6.28 -0.25 -7.80
N GLU A 241 -6.76 -1.46 -7.50
CA GLU A 241 -6.54 -2.64 -8.33
C GLU A 241 -7.20 -2.54 -9.72
N GLU A 242 -8.28 -1.77 -9.88
CA GLU A 242 -8.94 -1.56 -11.17
C GLU A 242 -8.06 -0.81 -12.19
N GLN A 243 -7.05 -0.08 -11.70
CA GLN A 243 -6.07 0.64 -12.52
C GLN A 243 -4.81 -0.19 -12.79
N ALA A 244 -4.70 -1.35 -12.15
CA ALA A 244 -3.47 -2.13 -12.16
C ALA A 244 -3.37 -3.01 -13.41
N ILE A 245 -2.15 -3.08 -13.96
CA ILE A 245 -1.80 -3.95 -15.08
C ILE A 245 -0.85 -5.06 -14.62
N SER A 246 -1.04 -6.28 -15.10
CA SER A 246 -0.11 -7.36 -14.85
C SER A 246 1.24 -7.12 -15.55
N LEU A 247 2.31 -7.73 -15.03
CA LEU A 247 3.63 -7.62 -15.65
C LEU A 247 3.65 -8.22 -17.06
N ASP A 248 2.96 -9.35 -17.25
CA ASP A 248 2.89 -10.03 -18.55
C ASP A 248 2.18 -9.16 -19.59
N SER A 249 1.04 -8.56 -19.22
CA SER A 249 0.32 -7.64 -20.12
C SER A 249 1.15 -6.39 -20.42
N LEU A 250 1.92 -5.88 -19.46
CA LEU A 250 2.84 -4.75 -19.68
C LEU A 250 3.95 -5.12 -20.67
N GLU A 251 4.53 -6.33 -20.57
CA GLU A 251 5.55 -6.81 -21.49
C GLU A 251 5.00 -7.01 -22.92
N GLU A 252 3.77 -7.46 -23.07
CA GLU A 252 3.10 -7.61 -24.37
C GLU A 252 2.81 -6.26 -25.02
N ILE A 253 2.26 -5.31 -24.26
CA ILE A 253 1.96 -3.96 -24.76
C ILE A 253 3.25 -3.26 -25.21
N ALA A 254 4.35 -3.43 -24.50
CA ALA A 254 5.63 -2.84 -24.85
C ALA A 254 6.18 -3.29 -26.23
N LYS A 255 5.72 -4.44 -26.72
CA LYS A 255 6.14 -4.97 -28.05
C LYS A 255 5.41 -4.32 -29.22
N GLY A 256 4.23 -3.77 -29.03
CA GLY A 256 3.38 -3.33 -30.12
C GLY A 256 2.55 -2.04 -29.91
N ALA A 257 2.42 -1.57 -28.70
CA ALA A 257 1.60 -0.39 -28.37
C ALA A 257 2.34 0.64 -27.52
N ALA A 258 1.77 1.82 -27.39
CA ALA A 258 2.31 2.91 -26.59
C ALA A 258 2.06 2.65 -25.10
N ILE A 259 3.12 2.46 -24.32
CA ILE A 259 3.07 2.32 -22.86
C ILE A 259 2.49 3.60 -22.22
N GLU A 260 2.62 4.74 -22.88
CA GLU A 260 2.12 6.04 -22.44
C GLU A 260 0.64 5.99 -22.07
N ASN A 261 -0.16 5.18 -22.75
CA ASN A 261 -1.60 5.03 -22.49
C ASN A 261 -1.90 4.35 -21.13
N LEU A 262 -0.90 3.72 -20.51
CA LEU A 262 -1.01 3.06 -19.21
C LEU A 262 -0.46 3.94 -18.08
N ILE A 263 0.17 5.06 -18.43
CA ILE A 263 0.81 5.94 -17.45
C ILE A 263 -0.21 6.98 -17.01
N LEU A 264 -0.56 6.92 -15.75
CA LEU A 264 -1.37 7.95 -15.10
C LEU A 264 -0.52 9.21 -14.91
N PRO A 265 -1.11 10.40 -15.01
CA PRO A 265 -0.39 11.64 -14.86
C PRO A 265 0.22 11.78 -13.47
N LEU A 266 1.22 12.66 -13.32
CA LEU A 266 1.97 12.86 -12.07
C LEU A 266 1.03 13.22 -10.92
N GLU A 267 0.05 14.08 -11.17
CA GLU A 267 -0.94 14.55 -10.21
C GLU A 267 -1.89 13.46 -9.69
N ALA A 268 -1.98 12.33 -10.36
CA ALA A 268 -2.74 11.18 -9.85
C ALA A 268 -2.26 10.68 -8.48
N GLY A 269 -1.01 11.01 -8.11
CA GLY A 269 -0.46 10.75 -6.78
C GLY A 269 -0.64 11.90 -5.78
N LEU A 270 -1.45 12.91 -6.11
CA LEU A 270 -1.63 14.17 -5.38
C LEU A 270 -3.12 14.55 -5.26
N ASP A 271 -4.01 13.58 -5.22
CA ASP A 271 -5.46 13.77 -5.19
C ASP A 271 -5.97 14.48 -3.93
N ASP A 272 -5.15 14.51 -2.88
CA ASP A 272 -5.39 15.19 -1.60
C ASP A 272 -4.84 16.64 -1.57
N ILE A 273 -4.19 17.13 -2.64
CA ILE A 273 -3.53 18.42 -2.67
C ILE A 273 -4.28 19.39 -3.59
N PRO A 274 -4.68 20.57 -3.09
CA PRO A 274 -5.33 21.57 -3.92
C PRO A 274 -4.39 22.12 -5.01
N ALA A 275 -4.95 22.37 -6.20
CA ALA A 275 -4.22 22.96 -7.31
C ALA A 275 -4.12 24.47 -7.17
N LEU A 276 -2.98 25.03 -7.54
CA LEU A 276 -2.71 26.46 -7.69
C LEU A 276 -2.32 26.73 -9.15
N ILE A 277 -3.19 27.43 -9.88
CA ILE A 277 -2.91 27.79 -11.28
C ILE A 277 -2.01 29.03 -11.29
N LEU A 278 -0.87 28.92 -11.94
CA LEU A 278 0.09 30.00 -12.11
C LEU A 278 -0.05 30.65 -13.49
N ASP A 279 0.24 31.95 -13.56
CA ASP A 279 0.57 32.63 -14.80
C ASP A 279 2.02 32.30 -15.23
N PRO A 280 2.42 32.61 -16.50
CA PRO A 280 3.77 32.27 -16.98
C PRO A 280 4.90 32.89 -16.17
N ASP A 281 4.75 34.15 -15.69
CA ASP A 281 5.79 34.85 -14.92
C ASP A 281 5.96 34.22 -13.54
N SER A 282 4.86 33.93 -12.85
CA SER A 282 4.84 33.21 -11.59
C SER A 282 5.43 31.80 -11.72
N ALA A 283 5.08 31.06 -12.79
CA ALA A 283 5.63 29.74 -13.05
C ALA A 283 7.16 29.81 -13.29
N GLN A 284 7.63 30.80 -14.02
CA GLN A 284 9.06 31.02 -14.22
C GLN A 284 9.78 31.36 -12.89
N ALA A 285 9.18 32.20 -12.05
CA ALA A 285 9.71 32.52 -10.73
C ALA A 285 9.83 31.26 -9.85
N VAL A 286 8.79 30.41 -9.83
CA VAL A 286 8.78 29.14 -9.10
C VAL A 286 9.85 28.17 -9.62
N ARG A 287 10.02 28.05 -10.94
CA ARG A 287 11.10 27.23 -11.56
C ARG A 287 12.50 27.70 -11.15
N GLN A 288 12.67 28.99 -10.90
CA GLN A 288 13.90 29.58 -10.40
C GLN A 288 14.05 29.50 -8.87
N GLY A 289 13.09 28.89 -8.18
CA GLY A 289 13.09 28.76 -6.72
C GLY A 289 12.74 30.06 -5.98
N ARG A 290 12.16 31.05 -6.67
CA ARG A 290 11.70 32.29 -6.05
C ARG A 290 10.45 32.06 -5.24
N VAL A 291 10.28 32.89 -4.21
CA VAL A 291 9.08 32.93 -3.37
C VAL A 291 8.01 33.76 -4.06
N LEU A 292 6.75 33.30 -4.02
CA LEU A 292 5.59 34.09 -4.42
C LEU A 292 4.95 34.69 -3.16
N SER A 293 4.49 35.95 -3.25
CA SER A 293 3.84 36.68 -2.15
C SER A 293 2.42 37.07 -2.53
N ASP A 294 1.65 37.47 -1.52
CA ASP A 294 0.29 38.01 -1.67
C ASP A 294 -0.70 37.05 -2.34
N LEU A 295 -0.51 35.74 -2.10
CA LEU A 295 -1.39 34.70 -2.63
C LEU A 295 -2.67 34.60 -1.79
N PRO A 296 -3.87 34.71 -2.38
CA PRO A 296 -5.15 34.60 -1.69
C PRO A 296 -5.57 33.13 -1.51
N HIS A 297 -4.64 32.28 -1.09
CA HIS A 297 -4.87 30.85 -0.93
C HIS A 297 -4.64 30.45 0.53
N PRO A 298 -5.33 29.37 1.02
CA PRO A 298 -5.16 28.90 2.38
C PRO A 298 -3.75 28.35 2.60
N ASP A 299 -3.29 28.41 3.85
CA ASP A 299 -2.00 27.80 4.26
C ASP A 299 -2.00 26.30 4.00
N GLY A 300 -0.84 25.77 3.65
CA GLY A 300 -0.61 24.34 3.39
C GLY A 300 0.00 24.04 2.03
N LEU A 301 0.06 22.76 1.71
CA LEU A 301 0.69 22.28 0.49
C LEU A 301 -0.25 22.42 -0.72
N HIS A 302 0.28 22.95 -1.84
CA HIS A 302 -0.45 23.15 -3.08
C HIS A 302 0.34 22.60 -4.27
N LEU A 303 -0.36 22.06 -5.27
CA LEU A 303 0.22 21.69 -6.56
C LEU A 303 0.13 22.90 -7.50
N ALA A 304 1.25 23.54 -7.74
CA ALA A 304 1.34 24.63 -8.73
C ALA A 304 1.37 24.06 -10.15
N THR A 305 0.50 24.58 -11.02
CA THR A 305 0.39 24.17 -12.43
C THR A 305 0.43 25.38 -13.36
N LEU A 306 0.98 25.19 -14.56
CA LEU A 306 0.86 26.12 -15.69
C LEU A 306 0.22 25.36 -16.84
N HIS A 307 -0.89 25.84 -17.40
CA HIS A 307 -1.65 25.17 -18.48
C HIS A 307 -1.90 23.68 -18.19
N ALA A 308 -2.31 23.36 -16.96
CA ALA A 308 -2.49 22.01 -16.44
C ALA A 308 -1.21 21.14 -16.31
N VAL A 309 -0.03 21.68 -16.62
CA VAL A 309 1.26 20.96 -16.43
C VAL A 309 1.78 21.24 -15.01
N PRO A 310 2.11 20.22 -14.20
CA PRO A 310 2.70 20.38 -12.89
C PRO A 310 4.05 21.11 -12.95
N VAL A 311 4.20 22.20 -12.19
CA VAL A 311 5.42 22.99 -12.07
C VAL A 311 6.17 22.66 -10.78
N ALA A 312 5.46 22.69 -9.65
CA ALA A 312 6.05 22.42 -8.34
C ALA A 312 5.00 22.09 -7.28
N LEU A 313 5.42 21.47 -6.19
CA LEU A 313 4.73 21.53 -4.91
C LEU A 313 5.21 22.79 -4.16
N LEU A 314 4.26 23.60 -3.71
CA LEU A 314 4.47 24.82 -2.94
C LEU A 314 3.86 24.66 -1.55
N GLU A 315 4.57 25.13 -0.53
CA GLU A 315 4.03 25.32 0.82
C GLU A 315 3.62 26.80 0.96
N ILE A 316 2.34 27.06 1.20
CA ILE A 316 1.82 28.40 1.47
C ILE A 316 1.72 28.59 2.98
N ALA A 317 2.25 29.71 3.45
CA ALA A 317 2.12 30.17 4.83
C ALA A 317 2.00 31.70 4.86
N GLY A 318 0.89 32.21 5.41
CA GLY A 318 0.62 33.64 5.52
C GLY A 318 0.65 34.37 4.17
N GLY A 319 0.06 33.77 3.12
CA GLY A 319 0.03 34.33 1.77
C GLY A 319 1.36 34.26 1.01
N THR A 320 2.36 33.57 1.56
CA THR A 320 3.68 33.41 0.94
C THR A 320 3.93 31.95 0.56
N ALA A 321 4.26 31.68 -0.70
CA ALA A 321 4.54 30.33 -1.19
C ALA A 321 6.03 30.09 -1.41
N LYS A 322 6.52 28.95 -0.87
CA LYS A 322 7.89 28.44 -1.07
C LYS A 322 7.88 27.11 -1.80
N VAL A 323 8.88 26.91 -2.67
CA VAL A 323 9.03 25.67 -3.41
C VAL A 323 9.49 24.55 -2.46
N VAL A 324 8.66 23.51 -2.33
CA VAL A 324 9.00 22.26 -1.63
C VAL A 324 9.63 21.27 -2.61
N ARG A 325 9.07 21.15 -3.82
CA ARG A 325 9.54 20.21 -4.84
C ARG A 325 9.23 20.72 -6.24
N GLY A 326 10.25 21.04 -7.04
CA GLY A 326 10.09 21.39 -8.45
C GLY A 326 9.99 20.16 -9.37
N PHE A 327 9.24 20.27 -10.46
CA PHE A 327 9.13 19.27 -11.51
C PHE A 327 9.73 19.80 -12.81
N ASN A 328 10.49 18.94 -13.50
CA ASN A 328 11.09 19.23 -14.81
C ASN A 328 10.30 18.47 -15.89
N LEU A 329 9.06 18.87 -16.10
CA LEU A 329 8.23 18.37 -17.18
C LEU A 329 8.41 19.28 -18.40
N PRO A 330 8.42 18.73 -19.64
CA PRO A 330 8.38 19.56 -20.83
C PRO A 330 7.06 20.36 -20.81
N ASP A 331 7.14 21.63 -21.13
CA ASP A 331 5.93 22.40 -21.35
C ASP A 331 5.19 21.76 -22.55
N VAL A 332 3.88 21.63 -22.42
CA VAL A 332 3.08 21.27 -23.58
C VAL A 332 3.28 22.43 -24.55
N ALA A 333 3.97 22.15 -25.67
CA ALA A 333 4.19 23.13 -26.72
C ALA A 333 2.83 23.70 -27.15
N GLU A 334 2.79 25.02 -27.24
CA GLU A 334 1.68 25.75 -27.82
C GLU A 334 1.28 25.22 -29.20
#